data_44eb228ffeda692a0057bed93abc1159
#
_entry.id   44eb228ffeda692a0057bed93abc1159
#
_cell.length_a   1.000
_cell.length_b   1.000
_cell.length_c   1.000
_cell.angle_alpha   90.00
_cell.angle_beta   90.00
_cell.angle_gamma   90.00
#
_symmetry.space_group_name_H-M   'P 1'
#
loop_
_entity.id
_entity.type
_entity.pdbx_description
1 polymer ?
#
loop_
_entity_poly.entity_id
_entity_poly.type
_entity_poly.pdbx_seq_one_letter_code
_entity_poly.pdbx_strand_id
1 'polypeptide(L)'
;MIIKFLPVGTGDPKLAVSYLIGELDHNGDRRADVEILAGDLFTFSALAESVSFKYCYTSVVIAWSPKDLVTDEHISEVVSEFQQHIGAGLDPDQYHMTLVMHSEEDGSRHLHILIPRLELRTGKSFNVAPPGHRHYFDPLRDYFNYKYSWSRPDDVKGLDSNELNQHVHLHSVKDIKANLDGKTDQKWTKAERVELVDQFIHQ
;
A
#
# COMPACT_ATOMS: atom_id res chain seq x y z
N MET A 1 -7.74 6.19 -5.60
CA MET A 1 -7.39 5.20 -4.54
C MET A 1 -5.92 5.29 -4.20
N ILE A 2 -5.54 5.05 -2.94
CA ILE A 2 -4.14 4.86 -2.50
C ILE A 2 -3.97 3.50 -1.83
N ILE A 3 -2.76 2.93 -1.86
CA ILE A 3 -2.35 1.78 -1.07
C ILE A 3 -1.16 2.21 -0.22
N LYS A 4 -1.30 2.18 1.11
CA LYS A 4 -0.28 2.67 2.04
C LYS A 4 0.05 1.61 3.09
N PHE A 5 1.30 1.17 3.12
CA PHE A 5 1.84 0.35 4.20
C PHE A 5 2.25 1.26 5.35
N LEU A 6 1.69 1.02 6.54
CA LEU A 6 1.96 1.84 7.70
C LEU A 6 3.27 1.41 8.38
N PRO A 7 4.06 2.36 8.93
CA PRO A 7 5.33 2.07 9.60
C PRO A 7 5.12 1.57 11.04
N VAL A 8 4.12 0.71 11.23
CA VAL A 8 3.73 0.10 12.50
C VAL A 8 3.89 -1.42 12.42
N GLY A 9 3.78 -2.12 13.54
CA GLY A 9 3.86 -3.59 13.56
C GLY A 9 4.84 -4.13 14.58
N THR A 10 5.42 -3.25 15.44
CA THR A 10 6.34 -3.63 16.53
C THR A 10 5.70 -3.51 17.90
N GLY A 11 4.51 -2.93 17.99
CA GLY A 11 3.79 -2.72 19.25
C GLY A 11 2.80 -3.85 19.55
N ASP A 12 2.04 -3.64 20.62
CA ASP A 12 0.95 -4.53 21.02
C ASP A 12 -0.13 -4.57 19.91
N PRO A 13 -0.41 -5.74 19.31
CA PRO A 13 -1.44 -5.87 18.27
C PRO A 13 -2.85 -5.53 18.77
N LYS A 14 -3.12 -5.67 20.07
CA LYS A 14 -4.41 -5.30 20.67
C LYS A 14 -4.68 -3.79 20.60
N LEU A 15 -3.62 -2.97 20.66
CA LEU A 15 -3.78 -1.52 20.48
C LEU A 15 -4.18 -1.18 19.04
N ALA A 16 -3.63 -1.89 18.06
CA ALA A 16 -4.03 -1.72 16.66
C ALA A 16 -5.51 -2.11 16.46
N VAL A 17 -5.93 -3.23 17.04
CA VAL A 17 -7.34 -3.68 17.02
C VAL A 17 -8.23 -2.64 17.70
N SER A 18 -7.91 -2.24 18.93
CA SER A 18 -8.73 -1.26 19.68
C SER A 18 -8.88 0.06 18.92
N TYR A 19 -7.83 0.50 18.24
CA TYR A 19 -7.90 1.67 17.38
C TYR A 19 -8.85 1.47 16.19
N LEU A 20 -8.80 0.31 15.52
CA LEU A 20 -9.61 0.08 14.31
C LEU A 20 -11.10 -0.08 14.61
N ILE A 21 -11.47 -0.68 15.74
CA ILE A 21 -12.89 -0.83 16.15
C ILE A 21 -13.37 0.28 17.09
N GLY A 22 -12.49 1.22 17.45
CA GLY A 22 -12.84 2.33 18.33
C GLY A 22 -13.81 3.30 17.67
N GLU A 23 -14.68 3.93 18.47
CA GLU A 23 -15.66 4.90 18.00
C GLU A 23 -15.07 6.20 17.47
N LEU A 24 -13.82 6.51 17.85
CA LEU A 24 -13.13 7.74 17.47
C LEU A 24 -11.98 7.46 16.50
N ASP A 25 -11.78 8.41 15.59
CA ASP A 25 -10.65 8.43 14.68
C ASP A 25 -9.36 8.98 15.35
N HIS A 26 -8.31 9.22 14.57
CA HIS A 26 -7.04 9.77 15.04
C HIS A 26 -7.11 11.27 15.43
N ASN A 27 -8.14 11.99 15.03
CA ASN A 27 -8.40 13.38 15.40
C ASN A 27 -9.30 13.47 16.64
N GLY A 28 -9.91 12.36 17.06
CA GLY A 28 -10.92 12.32 18.11
C GLY A 28 -12.34 12.54 17.59
N ASP A 29 -12.54 12.56 16.29
CA ASP A 29 -13.86 12.64 15.66
C ASP A 29 -14.54 11.27 15.63
N ARG A 30 -15.87 11.26 15.72
CA ARG A 30 -16.63 10.03 15.72
C ARG A 30 -16.66 9.43 14.31
N ARG A 31 -16.32 8.14 14.19
CA ARG A 31 -16.45 7.40 12.93
C ARG A 31 -17.91 7.21 12.57
N ALA A 32 -18.24 7.33 11.29
CA ALA A 32 -19.60 7.11 10.82
C ALA A 32 -19.98 5.63 10.88
N ASP A 33 -19.10 4.75 10.38
CA ASP A 33 -19.33 3.31 10.37
C ASP A 33 -18.00 2.52 10.40
N VAL A 34 -18.02 1.37 11.08
CA VAL A 34 -16.90 0.42 11.17
C VAL A 34 -17.42 -0.99 10.93
N GLU A 35 -16.96 -1.63 9.87
CA GLU A 35 -17.40 -2.97 9.48
C GLU A 35 -16.21 -3.93 9.34
N ILE A 36 -16.32 -5.14 9.89
CA ILE A 36 -15.34 -6.22 9.67
C ILE A 36 -15.78 -7.01 8.44
N LEU A 37 -15.09 -6.81 7.31
CA LEU A 37 -15.44 -7.45 6.04
C LEU A 37 -14.96 -8.90 5.97
N ALA A 38 -13.81 -9.21 6.57
CA ALA A 38 -13.27 -10.57 6.58
C ALA A 38 -12.24 -10.75 7.70
N GLY A 39 -11.96 -12.00 8.03
CA GLY A 39 -11.02 -12.38 9.07
C GLY A 39 -11.60 -12.24 10.47
N ASP A 40 -10.73 -12.30 11.48
CA ASP A 40 -11.10 -12.22 12.88
C ASP A 40 -9.99 -11.49 13.68
N LEU A 41 -10.39 -10.47 14.43
CA LEU A 41 -9.48 -9.60 15.18
C LEU A 41 -8.84 -10.30 16.39
N PHE A 42 -9.52 -11.26 16.99
CA PHE A 42 -8.96 -12.07 18.08
C PHE A 42 -7.87 -13.00 17.52
N THR A 43 -8.18 -13.70 16.43
CA THR A 43 -7.21 -14.56 15.73
C THR A 43 -6.00 -13.76 15.25
N PHE A 44 -6.22 -12.57 14.67
CA PHE A 44 -5.12 -11.67 14.30
C PHE A 44 -4.22 -11.36 15.50
N SER A 45 -4.81 -10.94 16.64
CA SER A 45 -4.04 -10.58 17.83
C SER A 45 -3.26 -11.78 18.38
N ALA A 46 -3.91 -12.94 18.49
CA ALA A 46 -3.28 -14.16 19.00
C ALA A 46 -2.09 -14.62 18.12
N LEU A 47 -2.24 -14.58 16.79
CA LEU A 47 -1.18 -14.92 15.86
C LEU A 47 -0.03 -13.91 15.91
N ALA A 48 -0.33 -12.62 15.95
CA ALA A 48 0.69 -11.58 16.03
C ALA A 48 1.45 -11.60 17.37
N GLU A 49 0.79 -11.93 18.49
CA GLU A 49 1.43 -12.13 19.81
C GLU A 49 2.28 -13.40 19.88
N SER A 50 1.95 -14.43 19.09
CA SER A 50 2.66 -15.71 19.11
C SER A 50 4.06 -15.66 18.51
N VAL A 51 4.39 -14.64 17.72
CA VAL A 51 5.68 -14.54 17.03
C VAL A 51 6.71 -13.76 17.85
N SER A 52 7.95 -14.20 17.81
CA SER A 52 9.10 -13.53 18.46
C SER A 52 9.81 -12.53 17.55
N PHE A 53 9.26 -12.23 16.37
CA PHE A 53 9.86 -11.30 15.41
C PHE A 53 9.72 -9.85 15.90
N LYS A 54 10.72 -9.02 15.59
CA LYS A 54 10.66 -7.57 15.91
C LYS A 54 9.38 -6.92 15.37
N TYR A 55 8.98 -7.29 14.16
CA TYR A 55 7.70 -6.88 13.57
C TYR A 55 6.76 -8.07 13.62
N CYS A 56 5.69 -7.98 14.40
CA CYS A 56 4.74 -9.06 14.58
C CYS A 56 3.57 -9.02 13.60
N TYR A 57 3.29 -7.87 13.00
CA TYR A 57 2.27 -7.74 11.96
C TYR A 57 2.63 -6.68 10.91
N THR A 58 1.91 -6.67 9.81
CA THR A 58 1.89 -5.61 8.81
C THR A 58 0.50 -4.98 8.80
N SER A 59 0.45 -3.64 8.77
CA SER A 59 -0.79 -2.87 8.64
C SER A 59 -0.77 -2.13 7.31
N VAL A 60 -1.85 -2.26 6.56
CA VAL A 60 -2.04 -1.61 5.27
C VAL A 60 -3.35 -0.83 5.28
N VAL A 61 -3.39 0.29 4.59
CA VAL A 61 -4.62 1.04 4.32
C VAL A 61 -4.79 1.19 2.83
N ILE A 62 -5.96 0.78 2.33
CA ILE A 62 -6.43 1.13 0.99
C ILE A 62 -7.51 2.18 1.17
N ALA A 63 -7.33 3.36 0.59
CA ALA A 63 -8.25 4.47 0.81
C ALA A 63 -8.74 5.07 -0.51
N TRP A 64 -10.01 5.44 -0.52
CA TRP A 64 -10.69 6.09 -1.64
C TRP A 64 -11.15 7.48 -1.24
N SER A 65 -11.11 8.40 -2.19
CA SER A 65 -11.60 9.76 -2.03
C SER A 65 -13.14 9.77 -1.97
N PRO A 66 -13.76 10.77 -1.28
CA PRO A 66 -15.21 10.97 -1.32
C PRO A 66 -15.79 11.16 -2.74
N LYS A 67 -14.93 11.51 -3.70
CA LYS A 67 -15.32 11.70 -5.10
C LYS A 67 -15.31 10.41 -5.92
N ASP A 68 -14.69 9.36 -5.40
CA ASP A 68 -14.58 8.07 -6.07
C ASP A 68 -15.88 7.29 -5.87
N LEU A 69 -16.52 6.87 -6.96
CA LEU A 69 -17.68 5.98 -6.88
C LEU A 69 -17.20 4.55 -6.62
N VAL A 70 -17.21 4.15 -5.36
CA VAL A 70 -16.72 2.84 -4.92
C VAL A 70 -17.88 1.97 -4.48
N THR A 71 -18.06 0.82 -5.13
CA THR A 71 -19.06 -0.20 -4.75
C THR A 71 -18.40 -1.35 -4.00
N ASP A 72 -19.20 -2.21 -3.38
CA ASP A 72 -18.69 -3.38 -2.66
C ASP A 72 -18.06 -4.41 -3.61
N GLU A 73 -18.55 -4.49 -4.87
CA GLU A 73 -17.92 -5.29 -5.91
C GLU A 73 -16.52 -4.77 -6.26
N HIS A 74 -16.35 -3.44 -6.34
CA HIS A 74 -15.03 -2.83 -6.56
C HIS A 74 -14.07 -3.16 -5.42
N ILE A 75 -14.53 -3.10 -4.16
CA ILE A 75 -13.73 -3.43 -2.99
C ILE A 75 -13.34 -4.91 -3.03
N SER A 76 -14.29 -5.79 -3.32
CA SER A 76 -14.05 -7.24 -3.43
C SER A 76 -13.00 -7.55 -4.48
N GLU A 77 -13.04 -6.90 -5.64
CA GLU A 77 -12.03 -7.08 -6.70
C GLU A 77 -10.66 -6.58 -6.26
N VAL A 78 -10.58 -5.38 -5.67
CA VAL A 78 -9.30 -4.83 -5.16
C VAL A 78 -8.70 -5.74 -4.11
N VAL A 79 -9.52 -6.26 -3.19
CA VAL A 79 -9.08 -7.19 -2.14
C VAL A 79 -8.58 -8.49 -2.74
N SER A 80 -9.29 -9.06 -3.71
CA SER A 80 -8.89 -10.31 -4.39
C SER A 80 -7.53 -10.17 -5.06
N GLU A 81 -7.31 -9.09 -5.81
CA GLU A 81 -6.03 -8.83 -6.47
C GLU A 81 -4.92 -8.53 -5.45
N PHE A 82 -5.23 -7.78 -4.38
CA PHE A 82 -4.28 -7.54 -3.30
C PHE A 82 -3.86 -8.85 -2.62
N GLN A 83 -4.81 -9.77 -2.37
CA GLN A 83 -4.52 -11.09 -1.80
C GLN A 83 -3.60 -11.93 -2.70
N GLN A 84 -3.83 -11.93 -4.01
CA GLN A 84 -2.97 -12.62 -4.97
C GLN A 84 -1.53 -12.05 -4.94
N HIS A 85 -1.41 -10.73 -4.77
CA HIS A 85 -0.10 -10.06 -4.69
C HIS A 85 0.66 -10.43 -3.41
N ILE A 86 0.02 -10.41 -2.26
CA ILE A 86 0.69 -10.73 -0.98
C ILE A 86 0.95 -12.22 -0.81
N GLY A 87 0.04 -13.06 -1.32
CA GLY A 87 0.06 -14.51 -1.16
C GLY A 87 0.75 -15.25 -2.32
N ALA A 88 1.54 -14.57 -3.16
CA ALA A 88 2.17 -15.21 -4.30
C ALA A 88 2.97 -16.46 -3.92
N GLY A 89 2.50 -17.63 -4.34
CA GLY A 89 3.08 -18.93 -4.02
C GLY A 89 2.64 -19.54 -2.68
N LEU A 90 1.67 -18.94 -2.00
CA LEU A 90 1.03 -19.48 -0.79
C LEU A 90 -0.44 -19.79 -1.04
N ASP A 91 -0.94 -20.82 -0.37
CA ASP A 91 -2.37 -21.09 -0.30
C ASP A 91 -3.05 -20.12 0.68
N PRO A 92 -4.35 -19.79 0.52
CA PRO A 92 -5.06 -18.86 1.40
C PRO A 92 -5.10 -19.27 2.88
N ASP A 93 -4.93 -20.55 3.21
CA ASP A 93 -4.88 -21.09 4.57
C ASP A 93 -3.50 -21.00 5.23
N GLN A 94 -2.49 -20.52 4.50
CA GLN A 94 -1.12 -20.39 5.03
C GLN A 94 -0.86 -19.04 5.71
N TYR A 95 -1.77 -18.09 5.63
CA TYR A 95 -1.65 -16.79 6.32
C TYR A 95 -3.02 -16.31 6.80
N HIS A 96 -3.01 -15.36 7.71
CA HIS A 96 -4.23 -14.73 8.19
C HIS A 96 -4.28 -13.26 7.75
N MET A 97 -5.45 -12.81 7.34
CA MET A 97 -5.70 -11.43 6.95
C MET A 97 -7.05 -10.98 7.51
N THR A 98 -7.07 -9.85 8.21
CA THR A 98 -8.30 -9.25 8.71
C THR A 98 -8.53 -7.92 8.02
N LEU A 99 -9.76 -7.70 7.56
CA LEU A 99 -10.22 -6.54 6.81
C LEU A 99 -11.23 -5.75 7.64
N VAL A 100 -10.94 -4.48 7.90
CA VAL A 100 -11.85 -3.56 8.60
C VAL A 100 -12.09 -2.35 7.70
N MET A 101 -13.35 -2.13 7.34
CA MET A 101 -13.79 -0.97 6.57
C MET A 101 -14.20 0.16 7.50
N HIS A 102 -13.71 1.34 7.26
CA HIS A 102 -14.21 2.59 7.81
C HIS A 102 -14.89 3.38 6.69
N SER A 103 -16.12 3.80 6.93
CA SER A 103 -16.84 4.75 6.10
C SER A 103 -16.95 6.06 6.87
N GLU A 104 -16.53 7.16 6.25
CA GLU A 104 -16.54 8.48 6.89
C GLU A 104 -17.76 9.31 6.43
N GLU A 105 -18.14 10.32 7.22
CA GLU A 105 -19.30 11.18 6.91
C GLU A 105 -19.16 11.94 5.59
N ASP A 106 -17.92 12.21 5.16
CA ASP A 106 -17.64 12.86 3.88
C ASP A 106 -17.78 11.95 2.67
N GLY A 107 -18.04 10.66 2.89
CA GLY A 107 -18.16 9.61 1.88
C GLY A 107 -16.83 8.96 1.50
N SER A 108 -15.72 9.31 2.14
CA SER A 108 -14.46 8.57 1.97
C SER A 108 -14.55 7.17 2.59
N ARG A 109 -13.84 6.21 2.01
CA ARG A 109 -13.78 4.82 2.49
C ARG A 109 -12.32 4.40 2.71
N HIS A 110 -12.07 3.79 3.86
CA HIS A 110 -10.74 3.36 4.26
C HIS A 110 -10.77 1.88 4.65
N LEU A 111 -10.17 1.02 3.84
CA LEU A 111 -10.02 -0.39 4.14
C LEU A 111 -8.69 -0.61 4.86
N HIS A 112 -8.76 -0.96 6.13
CA HIS A 112 -7.63 -1.36 6.93
C HIS A 112 -7.42 -2.86 6.83
N ILE A 113 -6.19 -3.28 6.56
CA ILE A 113 -5.80 -4.67 6.40
C ILE A 113 -4.72 -4.97 7.44
N LEU A 114 -4.99 -5.93 8.30
CA LEU A 114 -4.05 -6.42 9.31
C LEU A 114 -3.59 -7.84 8.96
N ILE A 115 -2.28 -8.05 8.88
CA ILE A 115 -1.66 -9.32 8.48
C ILE A 115 -0.60 -9.68 9.51
N PRO A 116 -0.78 -10.76 10.33
CA PRO A 116 0.29 -11.29 11.17
C PRO A 116 1.49 -11.67 10.33
N ARG A 117 2.71 -11.39 10.80
CA ARG A 117 3.93 -11.78 10.08
C ARG A 117 4.29 -13.24 10.30
N LEU A 118 3.34 -14.11 10.08
CA LEU A 118 3.45 -15.54 10.32
C LEU A 118 2.88 -16.35 9.14
N GLU A 119 3.72 -17.20 8.55
CA GLU A 119 3.27 -18.27 7.67
C GLU A 119 2.87 -19.47 8.55
N LEU A 120 1.61 -19.91 8.46
CA LEU A 120 0.95 -20.76 9.45
C LEU A 120 1.41 -22.22 9.43
N ARG A 121 1.88 -22.73 8.29
CA ARG A 121 2.33 -24.13 8.18
C ARG A 121 3.76 -24.32 8.65
N THR A 122 4.64 -23.34 8.42
CA THR A 122 6.07 -23.46 8.70
C THR A 122 6.53 -22.63 9.90
N GLY A 123 5.70 -21.73 10.39
CA GLY A 123 6.07 -20.79 11.46
C GLY A 123 7.09 -19.72 11.02
N LYS A 124 7.38 -19.59 9.74
CA LYS A 124 8.33 -18.62 9.21
C LYS A 124 7.71 -17.22 9.12
N SER A 125 8.58 -16.21 9.06
CA SER A 125 8.15 -14.84 8.88
C SER A 125 7.50 -14.62 7.51
N PHE A 126 6.26 -14.13 7.51
CA PHE A 126 5.52 -13.70 6.33
C PHE A 126 5.56 -12.17 6.24
N ASN A 127 6.50 -11.63 5.45
CA ASN A 127 6.66 -10.19 5.27
C ASN A 127 6.14 -9.75 3.91
N VAL A 128 4.94 -9.19 3.87
CA VAL A 128 4.30 -8.70 2.64
C VAL A 128 4.81 -7.31 2.18
N ALA A 129 5.60 -6.64 3.01
CA ALA A 129 6.16 -5.32 2.73
C ALA A 129 7.70 -5.30 2.89
N PRO A 130 8.45 -6.10 2.13
CA PRO A 130 9.91 -6.03 2.12
C PRO A 130 10.38 -4.68 1.53
N PRO A 131 11.66 -4.30 1.72
CA PRO A 131 12.21 -3.14 1.05
C PRO A 131 11.94 -3.17 -0.45
N GLY A 132 11.43 -2.06 -0.99
CA GLY A 132 11.04 -1.97 -2.41
C GLY A 132 9.60 -2.42 -2.72
N HIS A 133 8.81 -2.82 -1.73
CA HIS A 133 7.40 -3.26 -1.91
C HIS A 133 6.54 -2.27 -2.72
N ARG A 134 6.84 -0.97 -2.68
CA ARG A 134 6.12 0.04 -3.48
C ARG A 134 6.16 -0.24 -4.97
N HIS A 135 7.32 -0.65 -5.52
CA HIS A 135 7.43 -0.99 -6.94
C HIS A 135 6.53 -2.16 -7.34
N TYR A 136 6.11 -2.96 -6.37
CA TYR A 136 5.22 -4.09 -6.57
C TYR A 136 3.73 -3.72 -6.44
N PHE A 137 3.39 -2.82 -5.50
CA PHE A 137 2.00 -2.41 -5.23
C PHE A 137 1.56 -1.15 -5.96
N ASP A 138 2.48 -0.27 -6.38
CA ASP A 138 2.14 0.92 -7.16
C ASP A 138 1.47 0.57 -8.51
N PRO A 139 1.92 -0.44 -9.29
CA PRO A 139 1.21 -0.86 -10.50
C PRO A 139 -0.21 -1.35 -10.23
N LEU A 140 -0.45 -2.07 -9.13
CA LEU A 140 -1.78 -2.51 -8.74
C LEU A 140 -2.71 -1.32 -8.46
N ARG A 141 -2.23 -0.35 -7.67
CA ARG A 141 -2.93 0.92 -7.41
C ARG A 141 -3.27 1.65 -8.71
N ASP A 142 -2.29 1.79 -9.59
CA ASP A 142 -2.43 2.54 -10.84
C ASP A 142 -3.38 1.87 -11.82
N TYR A 143 -3.36 0.53 -11.88
CA TYR A 143 -4.31 -0.26 -12.67
C TYR A 143 -5.75 0.03 -12.25
N PHE A 144 -6.08 -0.03 -10.95
CA PHE A 144 -7.43 0.20 -10.47
C PHE A 144 -7.85 1.67 -10.61
N ASN A 145 -6.95 2.62 -10.35
CA ASN A 145 -7.24 4.03 -10.57
C ASN A 145 -7.56 4.34 -12.03
N TYR A 146 -6.85 3.70 -12.95
CA TYR A 146 -7.14 3.82 -14.38
C TYR A 146 -8.45 3.12 -14.75
N LYS A 147 -8.65 1.87 -14.32
CA LYS A 147 -9.82 1.05 -14.64
C LYS A 147 -11.13 1.71 -14.25
N TYR A 148 -11.18 2.31 -13.07
CA TYR A 148 -12.38 2.90 -12.49
C TYR A 148 -12.40 4.44 -12.52
N SER A 149 -11.41 5.07 -13.12
CA SER A 149 -11.25 6.53 -13.15
C SER A 149 -11.26 7.15 -11.75
N TRP A 150 -10.66 6.46 -10.78
CA TRP A 150 -10.55 6.95 -9.41
C TRP A 150 -9.46 8.01 -9.26
N SER A 151 -9.63 8.86 -8.25
CA SER A 151 -8.68 9.92 -7.92
C SER A 151 -7.30 9.36 -7.60
N ARG A 152 -6.29 10.07 -8.05
CA ARG A 152 -4.88 9.79 -7.71
C ARG A 152 -4.38 10.88 -6.78
N PRO A 153 -4.34 10.64 -5.45
CA PRO A 153 -3.90 11.67 -4.50
C PRO A 153 -2.43 12.09 -4.68
N ASP A 154 -1.64 11.21 -5.32
CA ASP A 154 -0.23 11.45 -5.63
C ASP A 154 -0.05 12.34 -6.88
N ASP A 155 -1.11 12.53 -7.67
CA ASP A 155 -1.06 13.45 -8.81
C ASP A 155 -0.92 14.88 -8.29
N VAL A 156 0.13 15.54 -8.71
CA VAL A 156 0.39 16.92 -8.30
C VAL A 156 -0.71 17.80 -8.87
N LYS A 157 -1.63 18.25 -8.00
CA LYS A 157 -2.75 19.09 -8.41
C LYS A 157 -2.22 20.40 -8.96
N GLY A 158 -2.58 20.70 -10.20
CA GLY A 158 -2.32 22.02 -10.82
C GLY A 158 -1.05 22.11 -11.65
N LEU A 159 -0.30 21.05 -11.83
CA LEU A 159 0.75 21.03 -12.85
C LEU A 159 0.11 20.86 -14.23
N ASP A 160 0.51 21.68 -15.19
CA ASP A 160 0.18 21.42 -16.59
C ASP A 160 0.90 20.16 -17.07
N SER A 161 0.54 19.67 -18.26
CA SER A 161 1.14 18.45 -18.83
C SER A 161 2.67 18.54 -19.01
N ASN A 162 3.22 19.75 -19.16
CA ASN A 162 4.65 19.98 -19.28
C ASN A 162 5.34 19.90 -17.93
N GLU A 163 4.72 20.44 -16.86
CA GLU A 163 5.24 20.36 -15.49
C GLU A 163 5.17 18.91 -14.98
N LEU A 164 4.10 18.17 -15.28
CA LEU A 164 3.97 16.76 -14.95
C LEU A 164 5.06 15.92 -15.63
N ASN A 165 5.30 16.15 -16.93
CA ASN A 165 6.36 15.48 -17.68
C ASN A 165 7.76 15.82 -17.12
N GLN A 166 8.00 17.07 -16.73
CA GLN A 166 9.27 17.46 -16.09
C GLN A 166 9.43 16.79 -14.72
N HIS A 167 8.35 16.63 -13.95
CA HIS A 167 8.42 15.99 -12.63
C HIS A 167 8.67 14.48 -12.74
N VAL A 168 7.99 13.79 -13.65
CA VAL A 168 8.22 12.37 -13.96
C VAL A 168 9.64 12.17 -14.46
N HIS A 169 10.10 13.04 -15.37
CA HIS A 169 11.47 13.00 -15.90
C HIS A 169 12.54 13.22 -14.81
N LEU A 170 12.31 14.16 -13.87
CA LEU A 170 13.23 14.42 -12.75
C LEU A 170 13.30 13.25 -11.75
N HIS A 171 12.20 12.54 -11.49
CA HIS A 171 12.22 11.33 -10.65
C HIS A 171 12.96 10.19 -11.34
N SER A 172 12.67 9.92 -12.61
CA SER A 172 13.37 8.91 -13.41
C SER A 172 14.87 9.19 -13.50
N VAL A 173 15.27 10.46 -13.67
CA VAL A 173 16.68 10.87 -13.69
C VAL A 173 17.35 10.71 -12.33
N LYS A 174 16.63 10.97 -11.21
CA LYS A 174 17.17 10.73 -9.86
C LYS A 174 17.38 9.24 -9.58
N ASP A 175 16.46 8.39 -10.00
CA ASP A 175 16.53 6.95 -9.81
C ASP A 175 17.62 6.33 -10.69
N ILE A 176 17.75 6.78 -11.92
CA ILE A 176 18.86 6.40 -12.83
C ILE A 176 20.20 6.88 -12.25
N LYS A 177 20.25 8.11 -11.71
CA LYS A 177 21.47 8.63 -11.08
C LYS A 177 21.87 7.82 -9.85
N ALA A 178 20.93 7.46 -8.98
CA ALA A 178 21.19 6.62 -7.80
C ALA A 178 21.73 5.23 -8.19
N ASN A 179 21.26 4.67 -9.31
CA ASN A 179 21.75 3.40 -9.86
C ASN A 179 23.11 3.52 -10.55
N LEU A 180 23.44 4.68 -11.13
CA LEU A 180 24.71 4.94 -11.81
C LEU A 180 25.81 5.40 -10.84
N ASP A 181 25.49 6.20 -9.81
CA ASP A 181 26.44 6.66 -8.79
C ASP A 181 27.02 5.49 -7.96
N GLY A 182 26.37 4.31 -7.99
CA GLY A 182 26.93 3.07 -7.47
C GLY A 182 27.93 2.36 -8.39
N LYS A 183 28.19 2.86 -9.60
CA LYS A 183 28.96 2.15 -10.64
C LYS A 183 30.09 2.93 -11.32
N THR A 184 30.13 4.27 -11.28
CA THR A 184 31.19 5.03 -11.94
C THR A 184 31.44 6.42 -11.35
N ASP A 185 32.72 6.80 -11.17
CA ASP A 185 33.17 8.15 -10.82
C ASP A 185 33.02 9.18 -11.98
N GLN A 186 32.26 8.87 -13.01
CA GLN A 186 32.14 9.70 -14.21
C GLN A 186 31.04 10.75 -14.05
N LYS A 187 31.42 12.03 -14.05
CA LYS A 187 30.48 13.16 -14.04
C LYS A 187 29.86 13.35 -15.43
N TRP A 188 28.60 12.95 -15.56
CA TRP A 188 27.81 13.15 -16.78
C TRP A 188 27.29 14.59 -16.89
N THR A 189 27.35 15.18 -18.07
CA THR A 189 26.69 16.47 -18.37
C THR A 189 25.17 16.30 -18.46
N LYS A 190 24.43 17.41 -18.38
CA LYS A 190 22.95 17.39 -18.48
C LYS A 190 22.48 16.82 -19.84
N ALA A 191 23.21 17.11 -20.92
CA ALA A 191 22.90 16.64 -22.27
C ALA A 191 23.10 15.12 -22.40
N GLU A 192 24.19 14.58 -21.91
CA GLU A 192 24.48 13.14 -21.93
C GLU A 192 23.45 12.33 -21.11
N ARG A 193 22.90 12.92 -20.03
CA ARG A 193 21.84 12.28 -19.22
C ARG A 193 20.50 12.23 -19.94
N VAL A 194 20.16 13.27 -20.71
CA VAL A 194 18.94 13.32 -21.52
C VAL A 194 19.02 12.29 -22.64
N GLU A 195 20.15 12.20 -23.32
CA GLU A 195 20.35 11.24 -24.42
C GLU A 195 20.28 9.78 -23.94
N LEU A 196 20.77 9.50 -22.73
CA LEU A 196 20.68 8.16 -22.12
C LEU A 196 19.23 7.77 -21.77
N VAL A 197 18.45 8.72 -21.30
CA VAL A 197 17.02 8.51 -20.97
C VAL A 197 16.20 8.30 -22.25
N ASP A 198 16.45 9.07 -23.29
CA ASP A 198 15.78 8.91 -24.59
C ASP A 198 16.06 7.55 -25.24
N GLN A 199 17.26 7.01 -25.08
CA GLN A 199 17.62 5.66 -25.55
C GLN A 199 16.87 4.55 -24.79
N PHE A 200 16.49 4.77 -23.51
CA PHE A 200 15.73 3.81 -22.71
C PHE A 200 14.21 3.87 -22.96
N ILE A 201 13.68 5.01 -23.39
CA ILE A 201 12.24 5.19 -23.65
C ILE A 201 11.84 4.66 -25.04
N HIS A 202 12.77 4.53 -25.97
CA HIS A 202 12.54 4.12 -27.36
C HIS A 202 12.98 2.68 -27.67
N GLN A 203 13.31 1.86 -26.66
CA GLN A 203 13.45 0.40 -26.74
C GLN A 203 12.19 -0.30 -26.24
#